data_255e94230e3458388b70fad9c2f6f50e
#
_entry.id   255e94230e3458388b70fad9c2f6f50e
#
_cell.length_a   1.000
_cell.length_b   1.000
_cell.length_c   1.000
_cell.angle_alpha   90.00
_cell.angle_beta   90.00
_cell.angle_gamma   90.00
#
_symmetry.space_group_name_H-M   'P 1'
#
loop_
_entity.id
_entity.type
_entity.pdbx_description
1 polymer ?
#
loop_
_entity_poly.entity_id
_entity_poly.type
_entity_poly.pdbx_seq_one_letter_code
_entity_poly.pdbx_strand_id
1 'polypeptide(L)'
;IGLFIFMGLLSATTVRAQNYNTKCLGISAGYMFDTENVQAGVFMHLPFAKNWRVVPSVNYTFSHHDLNEWEINGNIHYLIPFAGRFSVYPLAGIAFQSWRGNALQNDKELSNTRNKFGINAGAGFEMNISRHLNLHIEGKYIFINDFNQANISIGLGYKF
;
A
#
# COMPACT_ATOMS: atom_id res chain seq x y z
N ILE A 1 -12.52 -12.75 30.12
CA ILE A 1 -11.27 -13.57 30.14
C ILE A 1 -10.41 -13.26 28.93
N GLY A 2 -10.96 -13.07 27.73
CA GLY A 2 -10.18 -12.70 26.51
C GLY A 2 -9.45 -11.36 26.58
N LEU A 3 -9.99 -10.37 27.28
CA LEU A 3 -9.42 -9.04 27.40
C LEU A 3 -8.15 -9.00 28.28
N PHE A 4 -8.09 -9.87 29.31
CA PHE A 4 -6.93 -9.98 30.20
C PHE A 4 -5.74 -10.70 29.56
N ILE A 5 -5.98 -11.62 28.64
CA ILE A 5 -4.93 -12.31 27.88
C ILE A 5 -4.28 -11.37 26.89
N PHE A 6 -5.03 -10.44 26.30
CA PHE A 6 -4.51 -9.41 25.40
C PHE A 6 -3.65 -8.37 26.13
N MET A 7 -3.99 -7.99 27.36
CA MET A 7 -3.18 -7.09 28.18
C MET A 7 -1.90 -7.74 28.72
N GLY A 8 -1.88 -9.05 28.95
CA GLY A 8 -0.71 -9.77 29.44
C GLY A 8 0.42 -9.93 28.41
N LEU A 9 0.11 -9.90 27.13
CA LEU A 9 1.09 -9.94 26.04
C LEU A 9 1.76 -8.58 25.76
N LEU A 10 1.18 -7.50 26.26
CA LEU A 10 1.69 -6.13 26.10
C LEU A 10 2.82 -5.79 27.07
N SER A 11 3.03 -6.57 28.14
CA SER A 11 3.96 -6.22 29.23
C SER A 11 5.35 -6.84 29.13
N ALA A 12 5.67 -7.60 28.10
CA ALA A 12 6.93 -8.36 28.00
C ALA A 12 7.88 -7.94 26.87
N THR A 13 7.68 -6.78 26.23
CA THR A 13 8.60 -6.32 25.20
C THR A 13 9.42 -5.14 25.71
N THR A 14 10.68 -5.38 26.03
CA THR A 14 11.69 -4.31 26.09
C THR A 14 11.58 -3.49 24.82
N VAL A 15 11.20 -2.22 24.95
CA VAL A 15 11.17 -1.24 23.88
C VAL A 15 12.60 -1.09 23.35
N ARG A 16 12.99 -1.93 22.42
CA ARG A 16 14.14 -1.62 21.58
C ARG A 16 13.68 -0.54 20.62
N ALA A 17 14.35 0.60 20.64
CA ALA A 17 14.12 1.66 19.68
C ALA A 17 14.12 1.06 18.28
N GLN A 18 12.94 1.01 17.65
CA GLN A 18 12.83 0.54 16.27
C GLN A 18 13.58 1.52 15.39
N ASN A 19 14.51 1.00 14.64
CA ASN A 19 15.27 1.82 13.69
C ASN A 19 14.38 2.05 12.48
N TYR A 20 13.55 3.11 12.52
CA TYR A 20 12.65 3.51 11.42
C TYR A 20 13.39 4.02 10.18
N ASN A 21 14.71 4.14 10.30
CA ASN A 21 15.57 4.67 9.25
C ASN A 21 16.10 3.58 8.29
N THR A 22 15.42 2.43 8.23
CA THR A 22 15.85 1.31 7.40
C THR A 22 15.04 1.27 6.11
N LYS A 23 15.74 1.21 4.98
CA LYS A 23 15.11 1.01 3.68
C LYS A 23 14.47 -0.39 3.60
N CYS A 24 13.36 -0.48 2.89
CA CYS A 24 12.65 -1.74 2.73
C CYS A 24 12.16 -1.86 1.30
N LEU A 25 12.31 -3.03 0.71
CA LEU A 25 11.73 -3.39 -0.59
C LEU A 25 10.77 -4.55 -0.37
N GLY A 26 9.60 -4.50 -0.98
CA GLY A 26 8.60 -5.53 -0.75
C GLY A 26 7.60 -5.71 -1.88
N ILE A 27 6.77 -6.71 -1.67
CA ILE A 27 5.65 -7.06 -2.54
C ILE A 27 4.34 -6.87 -1.79
N SER A 28 3.29 -6.55 -2.50
CA SER A 28 1.95 -6.38 -1.95
C SER A 28 0.90 -7.07 -2.80
N ALA A 29 -0.18 -7.47 -2.14
CA ALA A 29 -1.40 -7.91 -2.77
C ALA A 29 -2.56 -7.10 -2.20
N GLY A 30 -3.50 -6.71 -3.04
CA GLY A 30 -4.63 -5.88 -2.65
C GLY A 30 -5.92 -6.25 -3.34
N TYR A 31 -6.98 -5.67 -2.83
CA TYR A 31 -8.32 -5.79 -3.39
C TYR A 31 -8.94 -4.40 -3.54
N MET A 32 -9.45 -4.14 -4.73
CA MET A 32 -10.14 -2.90 -5.07
C MET A 32 -11.65 -3.16 -5.02
N PHE A 33 -12.34 -2.45 -4.11
CA PHE A 33 -13.77 -2.70 -3.88
C PHE A 33 -14.67 -2.21 -5.01
N ASP A 34 -14.31 -1.10 -5.64
CA ASP A 34 -15.15 -0.47 -6.67
C ASP A 34 -15.16 -1.22 -8.00
N THR A 35 -14.08 -1.91 -8.30
CA THR A 35 -13.93 -2.70 -9.54
C THR A 35 -13.94 -4.21 -9.30
N GLU A 36 -14.01 -4.64 -8.04
CA GLU A 36 -13.97 -6.05 -7.62
C GLU A 36 -12.75 -6.80 -8.18
N ASN A 37 -11.61 -6.13 -8.25
CA ASN A 37 -10.38 -6.65 -8.85
C ASN A 37 -9.28 -6.88 -7.81
N VAL A 38 -8.46 -7.91 -8.07
CA VAL A 38 -7.24 -8.19 -7.30
C VAL A 38 -6.08 -7.40 -7.89
N GLN A 39 -5.25 -6.86 -7.02
CA GLN A 39 -4.07 -6.09 -7.35
C GLN A 39 -2.83 -6.75 -6.76
N ALA A 40 -1.73 -6.78 -7.50
CA ALA A 40 -0.41 -7.15 -7.01
C ALA A 40 0.58 -6.03 -7.31
N GLY A 41 1.55 -5.83 -6.42
CA GLY A 41 2.50 -4.74 -6.61
C GLY A 41 3.82 -4.94 -5.91
N VAL A 42 4.70 -3.99 -6.17
CA VAL A 42 5.98 -3.82 -5.50
C VAL A 42 6.04 -2.44 -4.88
N PHE A 43 6.66 -2.33 -3.72
CA PHE A 43 6.82 -1.07 -3.01
C PHE A 43 8.21 -0.94 -2.41
N MET A 44 8.61 0.29 -2.13
CA MET A 44 9.84 0.59 -1.42
C MET A 44 9.56 1.59 -0.30
N HIS A 45 10.10 1.34 0.89
CA HIS A 45 10.11 2.30 1.99
C HIS A 45 11.42 3.08 1.98
N LEU A 46 11.34 4.37 1.83
CA LEU A 46 12.47 5.30 1.80
C LEU A 46 12.32 6.31 2.95
N PRO A 47 12.88 6.00 4.14
CA PRO A 47 12.86 6.95 5.25
C PRO A 47 13.70 8.17 4.91
N PHE A 48 13.19 9.37 5.19
CA PHE A 48 13.91 10.63 4.98
C PHE A 48 13.99 11.51 6.23
N ALA A 49 13.15 11.23 7.23
CA ALA A 49 13.20 11.87 8.53
C ALA A 49 12.70 10.92 9.61
N LYS A 50 12.86 11.29 10.88
CA LYS A 50 12.34 10.52 12.01
C LYS A 50 10.83 10.32 11.84
N ASN A 51 10.36 9.10 11.82
CA ASN A 51 8.97 8.69 11.65
C ASN A 51 8.35 9.01 10.25
N TRP A 52 9.08 9.62 9.32
CA TRP A 52 8.60 9.93 7.99
C TRP A 52 9.28 9.08 6.93
N ARG A 53 8.50 8.56 5.99
CA ARG A 53 9.02 7.85 4.82
C ARG A 53 8.23 8.17 3.56
N VAL A 54 8.91 8.15 2.42
CA VAL A 54 8.28 8.11 1.10
C VAL A 54 8.14 6.65 0.68
N VAL A 55 7.01 6.32 0.09
CA VAL A 55 6.71 4.96 -0.37
C VAL A 55 6.27 5.00 -1.84
N PRO A 56 7.24 4.95 -2.78
CA PRO A 56 6.90 4.66 -4.16
C PRO A 56 6.41 3.21 -4.28
N SER A 57 5.40 3.01 -5.10
CA SER A 57 4.90 1.67 -5.43
C SER A 57 4.38 1.61 -6.87
N VAL A 58 4.46 0.42 -7.44
CA VAL A 58 3.89 0.09 -8.75
C VAL A 58 2.99 -1.11 -8.54
N ASN A 59 1.75 -0.97 -8.94
CA ASN A 59 0.73 -2.00 -8.81
C ASN A 59 0.15 -2.36 -10.16
N TYR A 60 -0.22 -3.61 -10.30
CA TYR A 60 -0.90 -4.15 -11.46
C TYR A 60 -2.22 -4.77 -11.03
N THR A 61 -3.31 -4.35 -11.66
CA THR A 61 -4.65 -4.84 -11.37
C THR A 61 -5.05 -5.88 -12.41
N PHE A 62 -5.42 -7.08 -11.92
CA PHE A 62 -5.91 -8.18 -12.72
C PHE A 62 -7.42 -8.01 -12.88
N SER A 63 -7.87 -7.64 -14.07
CA SER A 63 -9.29 -7.49 -14.37
C SER A 63 -9.85 -8.72 -15.10
N HIS A 64 -11.07 -9.10 -14.76
CA HIS A 64 -11.79 -10.18 -15.44
C HIS A 64 -12.36 -9.76 -16.81
N HIS A 65 -12.25 -8.49 -17.17
CA HIS A 65 -12.89 -7.90 -18.38
C HIS A 65 -11.87 -7.27 -19.34
N ASP A 66 -10.72 -7.89 -19.59
CA ASP A 66 -9.67 -7.47 -20.54
C ASP A 66 -9.15 -6.01 -20.37
N LEU A 67 -9.38 -5.40 -19.21
CA LEU A 67 -8.89 -4.07 -18.86
C LEU A 67 -7.72 -4.20 -17.86
N ASN A 68 -6.52 -4.21 -18.36
CA ASN A 68 -5.34 -4.20 -17.51
C ASN A 68 -5.06 -2.77 -17.04
N GLU A 69 -4.80 -2.61 -15.74
CA GLU A 69 -4.49 -1.32 -15.14
C GLU A 69 -3.11 -1.36 -14.46
N TRP A 70 -2.32 -0.34 -14.76
CA TRP A 70 -1.10 -0.04 -14.05
C TRP A 70 -1.30 1.19 -13.17
N GLU A 71 -0.89 1.09 -11.92
CA GLU A 71 -0.95 2.19 -10.96
C GLU A 71 0.44 2.45 -10.40
N ILE A 72 0.89 3.69 -10.50
CA ILE A 72 2.13 4.18 -9.88
C ILE A 72 1.74 5.14 -8.77
N ASN A 73 2.24 4.90 -7.57
CA ASN A 73 1.96 5.74 -6.40
C ASN A 73 3.25 6.33 -5.82
N GLY A 74 3.11 7.54 -5.29
CA GLY A 74 4.07 8.16 -4.42
C GLY A 74 3.37 8.60 -3.14
N ASN A 75 3.48 7.81 -2.07
CA ASN A 75 2.84 8.08 -0.79
C ASN A 75 3.86 8.56 0.24
N ILE A 76 3.42 9.39 1.17
CA ILE A 76 4.15 9.76 2.38
C ILE A 76 3.43 9.12 3.56
N HIS A 77 4.17 8.41 4.40
CA HIS A 77 3.69 7.79 5.62
C HIS A 77 4.29 8.48 6.84
N TYR A 78 3.48 8.67 7.86
CA TYR A 78 3.93 9.08 9.17
C TYR A 78 3.78 7.95 10.18
N LEU A 79 4.89 7.38 10.64
CA LEU A 79 4.91 6.21 11.51
C LEU A 79 4.69 6.59 12.96
N ILE A 80 3.66 6.02 13.57
CA ILE A 80 3.32 6.17 14.98
C ILE A 80 3.54 4.81 15.66
N PRO A 81 4.71 4.58 16.29
CA PRO A 81 4.95 3.35 17.04
C PRO A 81 4.13 3.35 18.32
N PHE A 82 3.52 2.23 18.66
CA PHE A 82 2.71 2.13 19.88
C PHE A 82 3.00 0.91 20.75
N ALA A 83 3.58 -0.15 20.21
CA ALA A 83 3.88 -1.36 20.98
C ALA A 83 5.08 -2.13 20.39
N GLY A 84 6.29 -1.74 20.78
CA GLY A 84 7.51 -2.45 20.43
C GLY A 84 7.71 -2.67 18.92
N ARG A 85 7.07 -3.67 18.35
CA ARG A 85 7.19 -4.03 16.94
C ARG A 85 6.03 -3.58 16.07
N PHE A 86 5.04 -2.91 16.65
CA PHE A 86 3.82 -2.46 15.96
C PHE A 86 3.82 -0.95 15.73
N SER A 87 3.36 -0.53 14.58
CA SER A 87 3.15 0.88 14.24
C SER A 87 1.87 1.05 13.45
N VAL A 88 1.21 2.17 13.62
CA VAL A 88 0.16 2.64 12.73
C VAL A 88 0.69 3.83 11.95
N TYR A 89 0.16 4.08 10.78
CA TYR A 89 0.55 5.24 9.99
C TYR A 89 -0.61 5.78 9.17
N PRO A 90 -0.91 7.06 9.25
CA PRO A 90 -1.64 7.74 8.20
C PRO A 90 -0.75 7.88 6.96
N LEU A 91 -1.39 7.89 5.81
CA LEU A 91 -0.73 8.11 4.53
C LEU A 91 -1.49 9.13 3.68
N ALA A 92 -0.72 9.85 2.90
CA ALA A 92 -1.23 10.72 1.85
C ALA A 92 -0.27 10.69 0.67
N GLY A 93 -0.77 10.89 -0.53
CA GLY A 93 0.08 10.85 -1.71
C GLY A 93 -0.65 11.09 -3.01
N ILE A 94 0.01 10.73 -4.07
CA ILE A 94 -0.50 10.84 -5.44
C ILE A 94 -0.50 9.47 -6.11
N ALA A 95 -1.47 9.26 -6.98
CA ALA A 95 -1.59 8.09 -7.83
C ALA A 95 -1.61 8.51 -9.30
N PHE A 96 -0.91 7.75 -10.11
CA PHE A 96 -1.03 7.81 -11.56
C PHE A 96 -1.50 6.46 -12.06
N GLN A 97 -2.64 6.44 -12.74
CA GLN A 97 -3.25 5.24 -13.28
C GLN A 97 -3.26 5.28 -14.81
N SER A 98 -2.88 4.17 -15.41
CA SER A 98 -2.90 3.96 -16.86
C SER A 98 -3.73 2.72 -17.19
N TRP A 99 -4.79 2.92 -17.94
CA TRP A 99 -5.74 1.90 -18.37
C TRP A 99 -5.47 1.52 -19.82
N ARG A 100 -5.32 0.24 -20.13
CA ARG A 100 -5.27 -0.29 -21.48
C ARG A 100 -6.48 -1.18 -21.73
N GLY A 101 -7.38 -0.75 -22.58
CA GLY A 101 -8.49 -1.54 -23.09
C GLY A 101 -8.20 -2.00 -24.51
N ASN A 102 -8.21 -3.31 -24.76
CA ASN A 102 -8.25 -3.87 -26.12
C ASN A 102 -9.71 -3.95 -26.55
N ALA A 103 -10.23 -2.89 -27.14
CA ALA A 103 -11.52 -2.97 -27.85
C ALA A 103 -11.26 -3.51 -29.25
N LEU A 104 -11.50 -4.81 -29.44
CA LEU A 104 -11.64 -5.41 -30.77
C LEU A 104 -12.96 -4.92 -31.37
N GLN A 105 -12.94 -3.82 -32.04
CA GLN A 105 -14.03 -3.40 -32.92
C GLN A 105 -13.42 -2.88 -34.22
N ASN A 106 -13.56 -3.71 -35.27
CA ASN A 106 -13.32 -3.41 -36.70
C ASN A 106 -11.97 -2.75 -37.02
N ASP A 107 -10.95 -3.57 -37.37
CA ASP A 107 -9.78 -3.28 -38.23
C ASP A 107 -8.99 -1.97 -37.98
N LYS A 108 -9.12 -1.33 -36.83
CA LYS A 108 -8.20 -0.29 -36.37
C LYS A 108 -7.90 -0.50 -34.91
N GLU A 109 -6.65 -0.79 -34.58
CA GLU A 109 -6.10 -0.78 -33.24
C GLU A 109 -6.19 0.64 -32.66
N LEU A 110 -7.32 0.99 -32.10
CA LEU A 110 -7.45 2.16 -31.25
C LEU A 110 -7.16 1.71 -29.83
N SER A 111 -5.89 1.70 -29.47
CA SER A 111 -5.47 1.59 -28.07
C SER A 111 -5.86 2.87 -27.34
N ASN A 112 -7.05 2.90 -26.77
CA ASN A 112 -7.48 3.97 -25.89
C ASN A 112 -6.74 3.83 -24.55
N THR A 113 -5.57 4.40 -24.45
CA THR A 113 -4.85 4.58 -23.19
C THR A 113 -5.47 5.77 -22.47
N ARG A 114 -6.11 5.55 -21.35
CA ARG A 114 -6.60 6.62 -20.47
C ARG A 114 -5.66 6.75 -19.28
N ASN A 115 -5.09 7.93 -19.14
CA ASN A 115 -4.24 8.27 -17.98
C ASN A 115 -5.06 9.15 -17.03
N LYS A 116 -5.03 8.80 -15.73
CA LYS A 116 -5.70 9.57 -14.69
C LYS A 116 -4.75 9.82 -13.53
N PHE A 117 -4.84 11.02 -12.96
CA PHE A 117 -4.19 11.38 -11.71
C PHE A 117 -5.20 11.34 -10.57
N GLY A 118 -4.75 10.86 -9.41
CA GLY A 118 -5.53 10.82 -8.19
C GLY A 118 -4.72 11.26 -6.98
N ILE A 119 -5.43 11.55 -5.91
CA ILE A 119 -4.87 11.82 -4.59
C ILE A 119 -5.18 10.62 -3.69
N ASN A 120 -4.16 10.09 -3.02
CA ASN A 120 -4.30 9.01 -2.07
C ASN A 120 -4.43 9.55 -0.66
N ALA A 121 -5.35 9.01 0.11
CA ALA A 121 -5.44 9.20 1.56
C ALA A 121 -5.82 7.88 2.21
N GLY A 122 -5.23 7.58 3.35
CA GLY A 122 -5.50 6.32 4.04
C GLY A 122 -4.73 6.15 5.32
N ALA A 123 -4.71 4.92 5.79
CA ALA A 123 -3.96 4.52 6.97
C ALA A 123 -3.53 3.07 6.87
N GLY A 124 -2.49 2.71 7.57
CA GLY A 124 -2.02 1.35 7.66
C GLY A 124 -1.56 0.96 9.05
N PHE A 125 -1.44 -0.32 9.19
CA PHE A 125 -0.89 -0.98 10.37
C PHE A 125 0.30 -1.81 9.92
N GLU A 126 1.43 -1.69 10.59
CA GLU A 126 2.61 -2.50 10.30
C GLU A 126 3.15 -3.21 11.52
N MET A 127 3.70 -4.39 11.28
CA MET A 127 4.36 -5.23 12.25
C MET A 127 5.75 -5.62 11.75
N ASN A 128 6.77 -5.36 12.54
CA ASN A 128 8.11 -5.88 12.27
C ASN A 128 8.22 -7.31 12.80
N ILE A 129 8.12 -8.29 11.89
CA ILE A 129 8.21 -9.72 12.22
C ILE A 129 9.61 -10.05 12.72
N SER A 130 10.63 -9.51 12.06
CA SER A 130 12.02 -9.67 12.41
C SER A 130 12.82 -8.39 12.12
N ARG A 131 14.14 -8.43 12.31
CA ARG A 131 15.01 -7.30 11.95
C ARG A 131 14.95 -6.97 10.45
N HIS A 132 14.67 -7.96 9.61
CA HIS A 132 14.69 -7.85 8.16
C HIS A 132 13.29 -7.98 7.52
N LEU A 133 12.26 -8.38 8.27
CA LEU A 133 10.93 -8.60 7.71
C LEU A 133 9.89 -7.66 8.34
N ASN A 134 9.15 -7.01 7.47
CA ASN A 134 8.04 -6.12 7.78
C ASN A 134 6.78 -6.62 7.11
N LEU A 135 5.70 -6.74 7.86
CA LEU A 135 4.36 -7.02 7.36
C LEU A 135 3.49 -5.79 7.59
N HIS A 136 2.69 -5.40 6.61
CA HIS A 136 1.73 -4.32 6.78
C HIS A 136 0.39 -4.63 6.13
N ILE A 137 -0.65 -4.02 6.68
CA ILE A 137 -2.00 -3.96 6.09
C ILE A 137 -2.32 -2.48 5.91
N GLU A 138 -2.80 -2.10 4.76
CA GLU A 138 -3.06 -0.72 4.39
C GLU A 138 -4.43 -0.58 3.74
N GLY A 139 -5.21 0.37 4.22
CA GLY A 139 -6.44 0.80 3.59
C GLY A 139 -6.24 2.20 3.02
N LYS A 140 -6.47 2.37 1.73
CA LYS A 140 -6.39 3.68 1.09
C LYS A 140 -7.61 3.97 0.22
N TYR A 141 -7.89 5.25 0.12
CA TYR A 141 -8.90 5.80 -0.75
C TYR A 141 -8.22 6.68 -1.80
N ILE A 142 -8.56 6.45 -3.07
CA ILE A 142 -7.98 7.19 -4.19
C ILE A 142 -9.07 8.11 -4.74
N PHE A 143 -8.84 9.41 -4.62
CA PHE A 143 -9.72 10.45 -5.15
C PHE A 143 -9.28 10.77 -6.58
N ILE A 144 -10.09 10.37 -7.55
CA ILE A 144 -9.90 10.67 -8.98
C ILE A 144 -11.12 11.46 -9.44
N ASN A 145 -10.94 12.44 -10.31
CA ASN A 145 -12.07 13.13 -10.93
C ASN A 145 -12.97 12.10 -11.63
N ASP A 146 -14.25 12.11 -11.24
CA ASP A 146 -15.33 11.24 -11.74
C ASP A 146 -15.31 9.77 -11.26
N PHE A 147 -14.28 9.31 -10.53
CA PHE A 147 -14.22 7.94 -10.06
C PHE A 147 -13.34 7.76 -8.83
N ASN A 148 -13.94 7.57 -7.67
CA ASN A 148 -13.21 7.29 -6.43
C ASN A 148 -13.06 5.80 -6.24
N GLN A 149 -11.92 5.38 -5.68
CA GLN A 149 -11.60 3.96 -5.46
C GLN A 149 -11.19 3.70 -4.01
N ALA A 150 -11.73 2.62 -3.43
CA ALA A 150 -11.29 2.10 -2.14
C ALA A 150 -10.46 0.83 -2.34
N ASN A 151 -9.31 0.77 -1.70
CA ASN A 151 -8.37 -0.35 -1.78
C ASN A 151 -7.95 -0.80 -0.38
N ILE A 152 -7.86 -2.11 -0.19
CA ILE A 152 -7.19 -2.72 0.95
C ILE A 152 -6.04 -3.59 0.45
N SER A 153 -4.89 -3.52 1.07
CA SER A 153 -3.72 -4.30 0.67
C SER A 153 -2.97 -4.86 1.88
N ILE A 154 -2.30 -5.95 1.65
CA ILE A 154 -1.31 -6.54 2.56
C ILE A 154 0.03 -6.57 1.85
N GLY A 155 1.10 -6.23 2.55
CA GLY A 155 2.45 -6.20 1.99
C GLY A 155 3.47 -6.84 2.90
N LEU A 156 4.43 -7.51 2.28
CA LEU A 156 5.59 -8.09 2.93
C LEU A 156 6.85 -7.45 2.38
N GLY A 157 7.66 -6.87 3.25
CA GLY A 157 8.87 -6.16 2.90
C GLY A 157 10.12 -6.70 3.56
N TYR A 158 11.23 -6.64 2.85
CA TYR A 158 12.56 -6.96 3.34
C TYR A 158 13.34 -5.67 3.60
N LYS A 159 13.86 -5.54 4.81
CA LYS A 159 14.68 -4.41 5.28
C LYS A 159 16.16 -4.67 5.08
N PHE A 160 16.87 -3.70 4.56
CA PHE A 160 18.30 -3.77 4.30
C PHE A 160 19.04 -2.47 4.64
#